data_510bd8a5be70b5994b90da1251db51d5
#
_entry.id   510bd8a5be70b5994b90da1251db51d5
#
_cell.length_a   1.000
_cell.length_b   1.000
_cell.length_c   1.000
_cell.angle_alpha   90.00
_cell.angle_beta   90.00
_cell.angle_gamma   90.00
#
_symmetry.space_group_name_H-M   'P 1'
#
loop_
_entity.id
_entity.type
_entity.pdbx_description
1 polymer ?
#
loop_
_entity_poly.entity_id
_entity_poly.type
_entity_poly.pdbx_seq_one_letter_code
_entity_poly.pdbx_strand_id
1 'polypeptide(L)'
;MDQHKVKTPVEVVETYLDILYNQRRLDLIPDLIADPTWRHAPGKISQLTRQESIQRLTELLELCPVLRFETAVRVVEGAMVTVAWNGWSTQTSGKSYEMSGIEIFRVVDGKIVEIWNSREAAGLWQPSKTF
;
A
#
# COMPACT_ATOMS: atom_id res chain seq x y z
N MET A 1 16.11 -16.04 23.81
CA MET A 1 15.07 -15.17 24.10
C MET A 1 14.62 -14.46 22.91
N ASP A 2 13.49 -14.73 22.61
CA ASP A 2 13.04 -14.21 21.43
C ASP A 2 12.46 -12.88 21.57
N GLN A 3 12.76 -12.08 20.67
CA GLN A 3 12.46 -10.71 20.74
C GLN A 3 11.66 -10.33 19.55
N HIS A 4 10.57 -11.01 19.32
CA HIS A 4 9.70 -10.64 18.27
C HIS A 4 9.17 -9.26 18.56
N LYS A 5 9.87 -8.28 18.06
CA LYS A 5 9.37 -6.94 18.08
C LYS A 5 8.26 -6.80 17.08
N VAL A 6 7.12 -6.31 17.55
CA VAL A 6 6.06 -5.88 16.66
C VAL A 6 6.57 -4.66 15.89
N LYS A 7 6.38 -4.65 14.56
CA LYS A 7 6.77 -3.52 13.74
C LYS A 7 5.96 -2.27 14.13
N THR A 8 6.62 -1.13 14.08
CA THR A 8 5.94 0.16 14.25
C THR A 8 5.02 0.41 13.05
N PRO A 9 4.03 1.30 13.17
CA PRO A 9 3.18 1.64 12.03
C PRO A 9 3.95 2.06 10.77
N VAL A 10 5.00 2.87 10.93
CA VAL A 10 5.84 3.29 9.79
C VAL A 10 6.52 2.08 9.15
N GLU A 11 7.11 1.20 9.97
CA GLU A 11 7.79 0.02 9.46
C GLU A 11 6.84 -0.90 8.69
N VAL A 12 5.61 -1.06 9.19
CA VAL A 12 4.60 -1.88 8.50
C VAL A 12 4.28 -1.29 7.13
N VAL A 13 4.02 0.00 7.07
CA VAL A 13 3.64 0.65 5.81
C VAL A 13 4.81 0.68 4.83
N GLU A 14 6.04 0.93 5.30
CA GLU A 14 7.22 0.87 4.44
C GLU A 14 7.42 -0.54 3.87
N THR A 15 7.30 -1.57 4.71
CA THR A 15 7.44 -2.96 4.25
C THR A 15 6.32 -3.31 3.26
N TYR A 16 5.12 -2.84 3.50
CA TYR A 16 3.98 -3.06 2.62
C TYR A 16 4.23 -2.49 1.22
N LEU A 17 4.74 -1.26 1.13
CA LEU A 17 4.98 -0.63 -0.17
C LEU A 17 6.28 -1.11 -0.81
N ASP A 18 7.39 -1.10 -0.07
CA ASP A 18 8.71 -1.34 -0.65
C ASP A 18 9.01 -2.82 -0.87
N ILE A 19 8.47 -3.69 -0.04
CA ILE A 19 8.79 -5.11 -0.10
C ILE A 19 7.62 -5.92 -0.67
N LEU A 20 6.44 -5.81 -0.08
CA LEU A 20 5.31 -6.61 -0.53
C LEU A 20 4.92 -6.25 -1.96
N TYR A 21 4.71 -4.97 -2.25
CA TYR A 21 4.37 -4.53 -3.60
C TYR A 21 5.57 -4.52 -4.54
N ASN A 22 6.61 -3.75 -4.22
CA ASN A 22 7.71 -3.51 -5.14
C ASN A 22 8.55 -4.77 -5.41
N GLN A 23 8.67 -5.66 -4.44
CA GLN A 23 9.37 -6.93 -4.62
C GLN A 23 8.44 -8.11 -4.82
N ARG A 24 7.13 -7.85 -4.93
CA ARG A 24 6.11 -8.88 -5.20
C ARG A 24 6.10 -10.01 -4.17
N ARG A 25 6.35 -9.66 -2.91
CA ARG A 25 6.42 -10.63 -1.81
C ARG A 25 5.05 -10.86 -1.19
N LEU A 26 4.18 -11.57 -1.91
CA LEU A 26 2.83 -11.87 -1.44
C LEU A 26 2.82 -12.76 -0.19
N ASP A 27 3.91 -13.47 0.07
CA ASP A 27 4.07 -14.28 1.26
C ASP A 27 4.07 -13.44 2.56
N LEU A 28 4.26 -12.12 2.44
CA LEU A 28 4.23 -11.22 3.59
C LEU A 28 2.82 -10.76 3.98
N ILE A 29 1.81 -11.06 3.18
CA ILE A 29 0.44 -10.63 3.48
C ILE A 29 0.01 -10.99 4.90
N PRO A 30 0.19 -12.25 5.37
CA PRO A 30 -0.23 -12.60 6.73
C PRO A 30 0.48 -11.81 7.82
N ASP A 31 1.70 -11.34 7.55
CA ASP A 31 2.49 -10.61 8.53
C ASP A 31 2.16 -9.12 8.58
N LEU A 32 1.64 -8.57 7.48
CA LEU A 32 1.46 -7.13 7.33
C LEU A 32 0.00 -6.69 7.30
N ILE A 33 -0.91 -7.56 6.89
CA ILE A 33 -2.32 -7.23 6.70
C ILE A 33 -3.18 -8.06 7.64
N ALA A 34 -4.04 -7.39 8.39
CA ALA A 34 -4.95 -8.06 9.30
C ALA A 34 -6.00 -8.89 8.55
N ASP A 35 -6.58 -9.85 9.23
CA ASP A 35 -7.64 -10.71 8.70
C ASP A 35 -8.85 -10.61 9.62
N PRO A 36 -9.92 -9.91 9.26
CA PRO A 36 -10.09 -9.15 8.01
C PRO A 36 -9.45 -7.76 8.07
N THR A 37 -9.41 -7.10 6.93
CA THR A 37 -8.98 -5.71 6.84
C THR A 37 -10.05 -4.91 6.09
N TRP A 38 -10.16 -3.62 6.43
CA TRP A 38 -11.12 -2.73 5.79
C TRP A 38 -10.43 -1.85 4.76
N ARG A 39 -11.05 -1.71 3.59
CA ARG A 39 -10.56 -0.83 2.54
C ARG A 39 -11.67 0.14 2.15
N HIS A 40 -11.33 1.43 2.13
CA HIS A 40 -12.22 2.50 1.72
C HIS A 40 -11.75 3.08 0.40
N ALA A 41 -12.69 3.31 -0.49
CA ALA A 41 -12.52 4.16 -1.66
C ALA A 41 -13.67 5.15 -1.65
N PRO A 42 -13.58 6.28 -2.35
CA PRO A 42 -14.69 7.22 -2.38
C PRO A 42 -15.99 6.53 -2.82
N GLY A 43 -16.98 6.58 -1.94
CA GLY A 43 -18.29 5.96 -2.19
C GLY A 43 -18.37 4.46 -1.93
N LYS A 44 -17.29 3.83 -1.42
CA LYS A 44 -17.28 2.39 -1.24
C LYS A 44 -16.44 1.98 -0.03
N ILE A 45 -16.96 1.02 0.74
CA ILE A 45 -16.19 0.37 1.80
C ILE A 45 -16.27 -1.14 1.58
N SER A 46 -15.16 -1.84 1.76
CA SER A 46 -15.08 -3.29 1.58
C SER A 46 -14.33 -3.90 2.77
N GLN A 47 -14.78 -5.06 3.21
CA GLN A 47 -14.06 -5.86 4.18
C GLN A 47 -13.46 -7.05 3.46
N LEU A 48 -12.17 -7.25 3.59
CA LEU A 48 -11.45 -8.33 2.92
C LEU A 48 -10.92 -9.33 3.93
N THR A 49 -11.25 -10.60 3.71
CA THR A 49 -10.58 -11.70 4.42
C THR A 49 -9.15 -11.81 3.90
N ARG A 50 -8.32 -12.61 4.58
CA ARG A 50 -6.97 -12.89 4.10
C ARG A 50 -6.98 -13.44 2.68
N GLN A 51 -7.86 -14.38 2.40
CA GLN A 51 -7.95 -14.99 1.07
C GLN A 51 -8.31 -13.93 0.02
N GLU A 52 -9.23 -13.04 0.34
CA GLU A 52 -9.62 -11.97 -0.58
C GLU A 52 -8.49 -10.96 -0.79
N SER A 53 -7.70 -10.66 0.25
CA SER A 53 -6.53 -9.80 0.12
C SER A 53 -5.48 -10.42 -0.79
N ILE A 54 -5.23 -11.72 -0.64
CA ILE A 54 -4.28 -12.46 -1.49
C ILE A 54 -4.76 -12.43 -2.93
N GLN A 55 -6.04 -12.72 -3.16
CA GLN A 55 -6.61 -12.74 -4.50
C GLN A 55 -6.52 -11.37 -5.17
N ARG A 56 -6.88 -10.31 -4.45
CA ARG A 56 -6.82 -8.95 -4.96
C ARG A 56 -5.40 -8.59 -5.42
N LEU A 57 -4.41 -8.88 -4.59
CA LEU A 57 -3.02 -8.55 -4.91
C LEU A 57 -2.47 -9.44 -6.03
N THR A 58 -2.83 -10.70 -6.03
CA THR A 58 -2.42 -11.63 -7.10
C THR A 58 -2.93 -11.12 -8.44
N GLU A 59 -4.20 -10.76 -8.53
CA GLU A 59 -4.80 -10.25 -9.77
C GLU A 59 -4.16 -8.94 -10.22
N LEU A 60 -3.90 -8.03 -9.27
CA LEU A 60 -3.25 -6.77 -9.59
C LEU A 60 -1.85 -6.99 -10.17
N LEU A 61 -1.06 -7.85 -9.54
CA LEU A 61 0.31 -8.11 -9.99
C LEU A 61 0.35 -8.87 -11.31
N GLU A 62 -0.65 -9.70 -11.57
CA GLU A 62 -0.77 -10.37 -12.87
C GLU A 62 -1.15 -9.38 -13.98
N LEU A 63 -2.03 -8.44 -13.67
CA LEU A 63 -2.42 -7.40 -14.63
C LEU A 63 -1.25 -6.47 -14.94
N CYS A 64 -0.40 -6.20 -13.96
CA CYS A 64 0.71 -5.24 -14.06
C CYS A 64 2.05 -5.95 -13.90
N PRO A 65 2.66 -6.46 -14.99
CA PRO A 65 4.00 -7.05 -14.93
C PRO A 65 5.05 -6.09 -14.36
N VAL A 66 4.85 -4.79 -14.55
CA VAL A 66 5.65 -3.77 -13.89
C VAL A 66 4.71 -2.95 -13.02
N LEU A 67 5.02 -2.90 -11.73
CA LEU A 67 4.29 -2.06 -10.78
C LEU A 67 5.28 -1.64 -9.71
N ARG A 68 5.49 -0.33 -9.56
CA ARG A 68 6.41 0.22 -8.59
C ARG A 68 5.79 1.43 -7.92
N PHE A 69 5.95 1.50 -6.62
CA PHE A 69 5.50 2.64 -5.82
C PHE A 69 6.68 3.31 -5.13
N GLU A 70 6.55 4.60 -4.94
CA GLU A 70 7.53 5.41 -4.23
C GLU A 70 6.79 6.40 -3.34
N THR A 71 7.21 6.51 -2.10
CA THR A 71 6.63 7.47 -1.17
C THR A 71 7.16 8.86 -1.49
N ALA A 72 6.26 9.80 -1.79
CA ALA A 72 6.61 11.20 -1.99
C ALA A 72 6.56 11.97 -0.68
N VAL A 73 5.51 11.76 0.12
CA VAL A 73 5.33 12.41 1.43
C VAL A 73 4.74 11.40 2.40
N ARG A 74 5.23 11.41 3.63
CA ARG A 74 4.68 10.55 4.68
C ARG A 74 4.44 11.36 5.94
N VAL A 75 3.27 11.16 6.54
CA VAL A 75 2.90 11.77 7.81
C VAL A 75 2.47 10.67 8.76
N VAL A 76 2.98 10.71 9.98
CA VAL A 76 2.71 9.67 10.98
C VAL A 76 2.16 10.31 12.24
N GLU A 77 1.06 9.76 12.74
CA GLU A 77 0.54 10.17 14.04
C GLU A 77 -0.02 8.92 14.73
N GLY A 78 0.66 8.44 15.77
CA GLY A 78 0.24 7.25 16.49
C GLY A 78 0.11 6.04 15.58
N ALA A 79 -1.07 5.44 15.57
CA ALA A 79 -1.37 4.27 14.76
C ALA A 79 -1.66 4.58 13.29
N MET A 80 -1.68 5.86 12.93
CA MET A 80 -2.07 6.29 11.58
C MET A 80 -0.86 6.74 10.77
N VAL A 81 -0.79 6.25 9.55
CA VAL A 81 0.26 6.64 8.61
C VAL A 81 -0.40 7.09 7.33
N THR A 82 -0.08 8.29 6.87
CA THR A 82 -0.57 8.83 5.60
C THR A 82 0.59 8.89 4.62
N VAL A 83 0.37 8.40 3.40
CA VAL A 83 1.37 8.38 2.35
C VAL A 83 0.80 9.01 1.09
N ALA A 84 1.48 10.05 0.59
CA ALA A 84 1.28 10.49 -0.78
C ALA A 84 2.30 9.72 -1.60
N TRP A 85 1.83 8.94 -2.59
CA TRP A 85 2.68 8.02 -3.33
C TRP A 85 2.69 8.33 -4.82
N ASN A 86 3.79 7.99 -5.45
CA ASN A 86 3.92 7.96 -6.90
C ASN A 86 3.97 6.50 -7.34
N GLY A 87 3.40 6.21 -8.49
CA GLY A 87 3.36 4.86 -9.02
C GLY A 87 3.64 4.80 -10.52
N TRP A 88 4.26 3.71 -10.92
CA TRP A 88 4.53 3.40 -12.31
C TRP A 88 4.01 2.00 -12.57
N SER A 89 3.24 1.84 -13.64
CA SER A 89 2.75 0.52 -14.01
C SER A 89 2.85 0.31 -15.51
N THR A 90 3.15 -0.93 -15.89
CA THR A 90 3.01 -1.39 -17.27
C THR A 90 2.12 -2.62 -17.22
N GLN A 91 1.01 -2.55 -17.95
CA GLN A 91 0.03 -3.64 -17.99
C GLN A 91 0.41 -4.67 -19.04
N THR A 92 -0.21 -5.84 -18.96
CA THR A 92 -0.01 -6.91 -19.95
C THR A 92 -0.33 -6.47 -21.36
N SER A 93 -1.21 -5.48 -21.53
CA SER A 93 -1.53 -4.88 -22.84
C SER A 93 -0.38 -4.06 -23.42
N GLY A 94 0.67 -3.79 -22.62
CA GLY A 94 1.78 -2.93 -23.00
C GLY A 94 1.58 -1.46 -22.65
N LYS A 95 0.40 -1.08 -22.14
CA LYS A 95 0.15 0.30 -21.72
C LYS A 95 0.90 0.60 -20.43
N SER A 96 1.55 1.76 -20.40
CA SER A 96 2.27 2.25 -19.23
C SER A 96 1.62 3.51 -18.69
N TYR A 97 1.63 3.63 -17.36
CA TYR A 97 1.01 4.75 -16.66
C TYR A 97 1.93 5.28 -15.59
N GLU A 98 1.91 6.61 -15.44
CA GLU A 98 2.41 7.29 -14.25
C GLU A 98 1.19 7.79 -13.50
N MET A 99 1.13 7.50 -12.22
CA MET A 99 -0.05 7.80 -11.41
C MET A 99 0.37 8.19 -10.00
N SER A 100 -0.55 8.81 -9.31
CA SER A 100 -0.31 9.20 -7.92
C SER A 100 -1.60 9.13 -7.12
N GLY A 101 -1.45 9.08 -5.82
CA GLY A 101 -2.58 9.05 -4.93
C GLY A 101 -2.16 9.31 -3.50
N ILE A 102 -3.12 9.19 -2.60
CA ILE A 102 -2.91 9.31 -1.16
C ILE A 102 -3.60 8.13 -0.50
N GLU A 103 -2.90 7.49 0.44
CA GLU A 103 -3.46 6.42 1.26
C GLU A 103 -3.25 6.75 2.73
N ILE A 104 -4.25 6.44 3.53
CA ILE A 104 -4.15 6.51 4.97
C ILE A 104 -4.26 5.08 5.51
N PHE A 105 -3.33 4.70 6.38
CA PHE A 105 -3.29 3.38 6.98
C PHE A 105 -3.51 3.48 8.47
N ARG A 106 -4.36 2.60 9.02
CA ARG A 106 -4.40 2.35 10.47
C ARG A 106 -3.70 1.05 10.74
N VAL A 107 -2.72 1.08 11.64
CA VAL A 107 -1.92 -0.09 11.98
C VAL A 107 -2.14 -0.43 13.46
N VAL A 108 -2.47 -1.69 13.74
CA VAL A 108 -2.68 -2.18 15.10
C VAL A 108 -1.93 -3.49 15.25
N ASP A 109 -1.12 -3.59 16.30
CA ASP A 109 -0.32 -4.79 16.60
C ASP A 109 0.51 -5.27 15.40
N GLY A 110 1.12 -4.31 14.70
CA GLY A 110 2.01 -4.61 13.59
C GLY A 110 1.31 -4.99 12.29
N LYS A 111 0.00 -4.82 12.20
CA LYS A 111 -0.75 -5.17 10.99
C LYS A 111 -1.68 -4.06 10.56
N ILE A 112 -1.82 -3.91 9.26
CA ILE A 112 -2.75 -2.94 8.67
C ILE A 112 -4.17 -3.46 8.85
N VAL A 113 -4.99 -2.73 9.60
CA VAL A 113 -6.37 -3.10 9.87
C VAL A 113 -7.35 -2.34 8.98
N GLU A 114 -6.95 -1.17 8.49
CA GLU A 114 -7.83 -0.31 7.72
C GLU A 114 -7.04 0.60 6.80
N ILE A 115 -7.53 0.80 5.59
CA ILE A 115 -6.89 1.65 4.58
C ILE A 115 -7.95 2.54 3.94
N TRP A 116 -7.62 3.83 3.77
CA TRP A 116 -8.41 4.76 2.99
C TRP A 116 -7.62 5.16 1.76
N ASN A 117 -8.20 4.96 0.58
CA ASN A 117 -7.56 5.28 -0.69
C ASN A 117 -8.26 6.47 -1.35
N SER A 118 -7.47 7.43 -1.80
CA SER A 118 -7.97 8.41 -2.73
C SER A 118 -8.17 7.76 -4.10
N ARG A 119 -8.82 8.44 -5.01
CA ARG A 119 -8.78 8.05 -6.42
C ARG A 119 -7.38 8.30 -6.94
N GLU A 120 -6.92 7.40 -7.80
CA GLU A 120 -5.67 7.61 -8.52
C GLU A 120 -5.84 8.72 -9.54
N ALA A 121 -4.80 9.52 -9.69
CA ALA A 121 -4.75 10.56 -10.70
C ALA A 121 -3.58 10.31 -11.64
N ALA A 122 -3.71 10.71 -12.89
CA ALA A 122 -2.59 10.68 -13.82
C ALA A 122 -1.55 11.71 -13.40
N GLY A 123 -0.28 11.36 -13.56
CA GLY A 123 0.84 12.23 -13.20
C GLY A 123 1.43 11.90 -11.85
N LEU A 124 2.56 12.50 -11.57
CA LEU A 124 3.33 12.25 -10.36
C LEU A 124 3.38 13.50 -9.49
N TRP A 125 3.39 13.29 -8.18
CA TRP A 125 3.72 14.37 -7.25
C TRP A 125 5.12 14.86 -7.57
N GLN A 126 5.28 16.16 -7.74
CA GLN A 126 6.57 16.76 -8.05
C GLN A 126 7.35 17.00 -6.77
N PRO A 127 8.69 16.97 -6.81
CA PRO A 127 9.49 17.29 -5.64
C PRO A 127 9.20 18.70 -5.15
N SER A 128 9.31 18.89 -3.83
CA SER A 128 9.17 20.23 -3.24
C SER A 128 10.23 21.17 -3.79
N LYS A 129 9.82 22.40 -4.05
CA LYS A 129 10.76 23.43 -4.44
C LYS A 129 11.45 23.97 -3.20
N THR A 130 12.67 24.40 -3.35
CA THR A 130 13.41 25.07 -2.29
C THR A 130 12.82 26.46 -2.08
N PHE A 131 12.62 26.82 -0.83
CA PHE A 131 12.11 28.13 -0.45
C PHE A 131 13.27 29.03 -0.01
#